data_e23344d6b420ff1c436a3fc5a342d540
#
_entry.id   e23344d6b420ff1c436a3fc5a342d540
#
_cell.length_a   1.000
_cell.length_b   1.000
_cell.length_c   1.000
_cell.angle_alpha   90.00
_cell.angle_beta   90.00
_cell.angle_gamma   90.00
#
_symmetry.space_group_name_H-M   'P 1'
#
loop_
_entity.id
_entity.type
_entity.pdbx_description
1 polymer ?
#
loop_
_entity_poly.entity_id
_entity_poly.type
_entity_poly.pdbx_seq_one_letter_code
_entity_poly.pdbx_strand_id
1 'polypeptide(L)'
;MTHVAQNVCDALARYLEKQYTLFSKNCGLHGEAPGWNIKVLTYKDYVNELTEKGVIVNRIADRVIRENANEDFRQVAFKLIETLETEAGDRRPKVIVFFAPPYCPHNYLRADVPAEKRCDRILDQVIGKAERETGVQLAKKRFFPYLADGSYLALNETTEEAAALTANFPGWGKTYGVPLDQIRRLAVPVLDMGVYGKRAHTWMERVYKPYSFGVLPTLIRNMTEQLLDDSQ
;
A
#
# COMPACT_ATOMS: atom_id res chain seq x y z
N MET A 1 2.29 6.53 8.86
CA MET A 1 1.01 7.03 8.26
C MET A 1 0.30 8.03 9.16
N THR A 2 0.09 7.75 10.44
CA THR A 2 -0.58 8.67 11.39
C THR A 2 0.09 10.03 11.49
N HIS A 3 1.42 10.11 11.51
CA HIS A 3 2.15 11.39 11.53
C HIS A 3 1.87 12.25 10.27
N VAL A 4 1.78 11.63 9.09
CA VAL A 4 1.44 12.36 7.86
C VAL A 4 0.00 12.85 7.92
N ALA A 5 -0.93 12.00 8.37
CA ALA A 5 -2.32 12.38 8.56
C ALA A 5 -2.47 13.52 9.58
N GLN A 6 -1.73 13.49 10.69
CA GLN A 6 -1.72 14.57 11.67
C GLN A 6 -1.24 15.90 11.06
N ASN A 7 -0.13 15.89 10.32
CA ASN A 7 0.38 17.09 9.65
C ASN A 7 -0.64 17.68 8.65
N VAL A 8 -1.36 16.83 7.93
CA VAL A 8 -2.42 17.26 6.99
C VAL A 8 -3.59 17.88 7.78
N CYS A 9 -4.01 17.26 8.88
CA CYS A 9 -5.10 17.78 9.71
C CYS A 9 -4.74 19.12 10.36
N ASP A 10 -3.51 19.26 10.83
CA ASP A 10 -3.03 20.53 11.41
C ASP A 10 -2.97 21.63 10.34
N ALA A 11 -2.55 21.32 9.13
CA ALA A 11 -2.55 22.25 8.00
C ALA A 11 -3.98 22.65 7.61
N LEU A 12 -4.91 21.69 7.59
CA LEU A 12 -6.33 21.93 7.31
C LEU A 12 -6.97 22.80 8.39
N ALA A 13 -6.71 22.53 9.67
CA ALA A 13 -7.24 23.33 10.77
C ALA A 13 -6.80 24.80 10.63
N ARG A 14 -5.51 25.05 10.41
CA ARG A 14 -4.99 26.41 10.15
C ARG A 14 -5.62 27.07 8.94
N TYR A 15 -5.83 26.32 7.87
CA TYR A 15 -6.50 26.84 6.67
C TYR A 15 -7.95 27.23 6.96
N LEU A 16 -8.71 26.40 7.66
CA LEU A 16 -10.11 26.67 8.04
C LEU A 16 -10.23 27.89 8.96
N GLU A 17 -9.35 28.04 9.94
CA GLU A 17 -9.28 29.24 10.81
C GLU A 17 -9.07 30.52 9.99
N LYS A 18 -8.14 30.47 9.04
CA LYS A 18 -7.89 31.62 8.14
C LYS A 18 -9.10 31.95 7.27
N GLN A 19 -9.76 30.93 6.71
CA GLN A 19 -10.96 31.13 5.87
C GLN A 19 -12.12 31.67 6.70
N TYR A 20 -12.33 31.17 7.91
CA TYR A 20 -13.34 31.66 8.84
C TYR A 20 -13.10 33.11 9.20
N THR A 21 -11.87 33.48 9.54
CA THR A 21 -11.50 34.88 9.86
C THR A 21 -11.77 35.83 8.70
N LEU A 22 -11.41 35.43 7.47
CA LEU A 22 -11.70 36.23 6.27
C LEU A 22 -13.21 36.35 6.02
N PHE A 23 -13.95 35.27 6.15
CA PHE A 23 -15.41 35.26 6.00
C PHE A 23 -16.07 36.17 7.04
N SER A 24 -15.73 36.00 8.31
CA SER A 24 -16.27 36.83 9.42
C SER A 24 -16.02 38.31 9.20
N LYS A 25 -14.80 38.66 8.79
CA LYS A 25 -14.43 40.05 8.46
C LYS A 25 -15.29 40.62 7.32
N ASN A 26 -15.50 39.84 6.25
CA ASN A 26 -16.26 40.26 5.07
C ASN A 26 -17.77 40.39 5.36
N CYS A 27 -18.26 39.58 6.29
CA CYS A 27 -19.68 39.56 6.68
C CYS A 27 -19.99 40.44 7.90
N GLY A 28 -19.01 41.19 8.46
CA GLY A 28 -19.20 42.01 9.66
C GLY A 28 -19.53 41.19 10.90
N LEU A 29 -19.16 39.91 10.94
CA LEU A 29 -19.36 39.05 12.10
C LEU A 29 -18.23 39.27 13.12
N HIS A 30 -18.58 39.37 14.40
CA HIS A 30 -17.63 39.50 15.50
C HIS A 30 -17.61 38.18 16.27
N GLY A 31 -16.48 37.51 16.31
CA GLY A 31 -16.27 36.27 17.06
C GLY A 31 -14.92 35.64 16.74
N GLU A 32 -14.40 34.88 17.69
CA GLU A 32 -13.20 34.09 17.48
C GLU A 32 -13.52 32.89 16.53
N ALA A 33 -12.53 32.50 15.71
CA ALA A 33 -12.66 31.30 14.92
C ALA A 33 -12.85 30.09 15.86
N PRO A 34 -13.79 29.16 15.56
CA PRO A 34 -13.91 27.94 16.33
C PRO A 34 -12.60 27.15 16.23
N GLY A 35 -12.05 26.73 17.36
CA GLY A 35 -10.85 25.89 17.39
C GLY A 35 -11.14 24.55 16.70
N TRP A 36 -10.43 24.29 15.62
CA TRP A 36 -10.56 23.03 14.86
C TRP A 36 -9.63 21.97 15.46
N ASN A 37 -10.12 21.18 16.41
CA ASN A 37 -9.40 20.04 16.96
C ASN A 37 -9.83 18.76 16.20
N ILE A 38 -9.04 18.38 15.21
CA ILE A 38 -9.28 17.18 14.39
C ILE A 38 -8.49 16.03 15.00
N LYS A 39 -9.20 15.03 15.53
CA LYS A 39 -8.57 13.84 16.09
C LYS A 39 -8.14 12.88 14.95
N VAL A 40 -6.87 12.46 14.97
CA VAL A 40 -6.37 11.43 14.04
C VAL A 40 -6.25 10.10 14.76
N LEU A 41 -6.87 9.07 14.22
CA LEU A 41 -6.91 7.71 14.77
C LEU A 41 -6.50 6.70 13.71
N THR A 42 -5.82 5.64 14.12
CA THR A 42 -5.79 4.42 13.31
C THR A 42 -7.14 3.70 13.40
N TYR A 43 -7.47 2.86 12.43
CA TYR A 43 -8.70 2.06 12.50
C TYR A 43 -8.72 1.16 13.75
N LYS A 44 -7.59 0.57 14.12
CA LYS A 44 -7.43 -0.20 15.36
C LYS A 44 -7.80 0.62 16.60
N ASP A 45 -7.23 1.83 16.72
CA ASP A 45 -7.49 2.69 17.89
C ASP A 45 -8.94 3.14 17.91
N TYR A 46 -9.50 3.46 16.75
CA TYR A 46 -10.91 3.80 16.59
C TYR A 46 -11.84 2.65 17.05
N VAL A 47 -11.57 1.42 16.62
CA VAL A 47 -12.32 0.23 17.06
C VAL A 47 -12.21 0.02 18.56
N ASN A 48 -11.03 0.23 19.15
CA ASN A 48 -10.83 0.14 20.60
C ASN A 48 -11.69 1.17 21.33
N GLU A 49 -11.66 2.45 20.90
CA GLU A 49 -12.49 3.51 21.51
C GLU A 49 -13.99 3.20 21.41
N LEU A 50 -14.46 2.64 20.30
CA LEU A 50 -15.86 2.23 20.14
C LEU A 50 -16.21 1.09 21.09
N THR A 51 -15.34 0.11 21.23
CA THR A 51 -15.51 -1.04 22.12
C THR A 51 -15.58 -0.60 23.58
N GLU A 52 -14.71 0.32 24.00
CA GLU A 52 -14.74 0.92 25.34
C GLU A 52 -16.06 1.67 25.62
N LYS A 53 -16.67 2.25 24.60
CA LYS A 53 -17.99 2.89 24.66
C LYS A 53 -19.18 1.89 24.62
N GLY A 54 -18.90 0.59 24.56
CA GLY A 54 -19.92 -0.47 24.50
C GLY A 54 -20.49 -0.76 23.12
N VAL A 55 -19.88 -0.24 22.04
CA VAL A 55 -20.29 -0.54 20.67
C VAL A 55 -19.82 -1.95 20.28
N ILE A 56 -20.74 -2.79 19.83
CA ILE A 56 -20.42 -4.17 19.40
C ILE A 56 -19.98 -4.14 17.92
N VAL A 57 -18.74 -3.72 17.70
CA VAL A 57 -18.17 -3.50 16.37
C VAL A 57 -18.31 -4.71 15.45
N ASN A 58 -18.04 -5.93 15.94
CA ASN A 58 -18.12 -7.15 15.13
C ASN A 58 -19.54 -7.41 14.60
N ARG A 59 -20.59 -7.13 15.40
CA ARG A 59 -21.98 -7.28 14.98
C ARG A 59 -22.35 -6.32 13.85
N ILE A 60 -21.89 -5.08 13.96
CA ILE A 60 -22.08 -4.06 12.94
C ILE A 60 -21.34 -4.45 11.66
N ALA A 61 -20.09 -4.89 11.78
CA ALA A 61 -19.29 -5.33 10.66
C ALA A 61 -19.94 -6.50 9.91
N ASP A 62 -20.39 -7.53 10.62
CA ASP A 62 -21.07 -8.69 10.01
C ASP A 62 -22.37 -8.31 9.30
N ARG A 63 -23.12 -7.34 9.83
CA ARG A 63 -24.31 -6.81 9.18
C ARG A 63 -23.95 -6.05 7.89
N VAL A 64 -23.06 -5.08 7.97
CA VAL A 64 -22.64 -4.27 6.81
C VAL A 64 -22.12 -5.16 5.69
N ILE A 65 -21.29 -6.17 6.02
CA ILE A 65 -20.75 -7.11 5.04
C ILE A 65 -21.87 -7.91 4.35
N ARG A 66 -22.84 -8.42 5.10
CA ARG A 66 -23.95 -9.16 4.50
C ARG A 66 -24.85 -8.30 3.62
N GLU A 67 -25.15 -7.09 4.06
CA GLU A 67 -26.01 -6.15 3.32
C GLU A 67 -25.35 -5.64 2.03
N ASN A 68 -24.02 -5.69 1.96
CA ASN A 68 -23.25 -5.21 0.81
C ASN A 68 -22.43 -6.33 0.12
N ALA A 69 -22.88 -7.57 0.18
CA ALA A 69 -22.16 -8.74 -0.35
C ALA A 69 -21.87 -8.67 -1.87
N ASN A 70 -22.64 -7.91 -2.63
CA ASN A 70 -22.47 -7.73 -4.07
C ASN A 70 -21.73 -6.44 -4.44
N GLU A 71 -21.30 -5.66 -3.47
CA GLU A 71 -20.55 -4.43 -3.69
C GLU A 71 -19.06 -4.69 -3.84
N ASP A 72 -18.36 -3.74 -4.45
CA ASP A 72 -16.90 -3.75 -4.48
C ASP A 72 -16.36 -3.75 -3.03
N PHE A 73 -15.48 -4.71 -2.72
CA PHE A 73 -14.90 -4.87 -1.39
C PHE A 73 -14.20 -3.60 -0.86
N ARG A 74 -13.72 -2.71 -1.74
CA ARG A 74 -13.18 -1.40 -1.36
C ARG A 74 -14.27 -0.50 -0.80
N GLN A 75 -15.45 -0.50 -1.42
CA GLN A 75 -16.60 0.27 -0.95
C GLN A 75 -17.12 -0.24 0.39
N VAL A 76 -17.09 -1.56 0.61
CA VAL A 76 -17.52 -2.17 1.88
C VAL A 76 -16.67 -1.65 3.05
N ALA A 77 -15.36 -1.45 2.86
CA ALA A 77 -14.49 -0.91 3.90
C ALA A 77 -14.90 0.52 4.32
N PHE A 78 -15.25 1.38 3.36
CA PHE A 78 -15.76 2.74 3.64
C PHE A 78 -17.12 2.70 4.31
N LYS A 79 -18.06 1.90 3.80
CA LYS A 79 -19.40 1.74 4.39
C LYS A 79 -19.35 1.22 5.82
N LEU A 80 -18.39 0.36 6.11
CA LEU A 80 -18.20 -0.14 7.48
C LEU A 80 -17.83 1.02 8.43
N ILE A 81 -16.87 1.85 8.07
CA ILE A 81 -16.47 2.99 8.90
C ILE A 81 -17.61 3.99 9.03
N GLU A 82 -18.30 4.33 7.94
CA GLU A 82 -19.45 5.24 7.94
C GLU A 82 -20.58 4.75 8.85
N THR A 83 -20.88 3.44 8.81
CA THR A 83 -21.90 2.84 9.68
C THR A 83 -21.48 2.87 11.15
N LEU A 84 -20.20 2.56 11.43
CA LEU A 84 -19.67 2.63 12.78
C LEU A 84 -19.75 4.06 13.34
N GLU A 85 -19.41 5.08 12.55
CA GLU A 85 -19.55 6.49 12.94
C GLU A 85 -21.00 6.87 13.21
N THR A 86 -21.92 6.44 12.35
CA THR A 86 -23.33 6.74 12.49
C THR A 86 -23.89 6.15 13.77
N GLU A 87 -23.56 4.90 14.08
CA GLU A 87 -24.05 4.21 15.29
C GLU A 87 -23.35 4.68 16.57
N ALA A 88 -22.09 5.11 16.47
CA ALA A 88 -21.36 5.70 17.59
C ALA A 88 -21.93 7.05 18.03
N GLY A 89 -22.58 7.77 17.12
CA GLY A 89 -23.19 9.08 17.40
C GLY A 89 -22.21 10.20 17.75
N ASP A 90 -20.92 9.97 17.56
CA ASP A 90 -19.85 10.94 17.89
C ASP A 90 -19.57 11.83 16.68
N ARG A 91 -20.08 13.05 16.69
CA ARG A 91 -19.95 14.03 15.59
C ARG A 91 -18.71 14.90 15.64
N ARG A 92 -17.77 14.64 16.57
CA ARG A 92 -16.52 15.40 16.63
C ARG A 92 -15.67 15.16 15.39
N PRO A 93 -15.04 16.20 14.83
CA PRO A 93 -14.18 16.04 13.64
C PRO A 93 -13.05 15.05 13.91
N LYS A 94 -12.93 14.04 13.05
CA LYS A 94 -11.87 13.04 13.14
C LYS A 94 -11.45 12.55 11.76
N VAL A 95 -10.23 12.05 11.68
CA VAL A 95 -9.68 11.34 10.52
C VAL A 95 -9.29 9.94 10.95
N ILE A 96 -9.86 8.93 10.30
CA ILE A 96 -9.55 7.52 10.55
C ILE A 96 -8.64 7.03 9.42
N VAL A 97 -7.42 6.62 9.80
CA VAL A 97 -6.42 6.09 8.87
C VAL A 97 -6.50 4.57 8.86
N PHE A 98 -6.71 3.98 7.70
CA PHE A 98 -6.84 2.53 7.55
C PHE A 98 -6.23 2.04 6.24
N PHE A 99 -5.96 0.73 6.17
CA PHE A 99 -5.59 0.08 4.93
C PHE A 99 -6.84 -0.34 4.16
N ALA A 100 -6.80 -0.19 2.85
CA ALA A 100 -7.88 -0.58 1.96
C ALA A 100 -7.38 -1.59 0.91
N PRO A 101 -8.25 -2.49 0.42
CA PRO A 101 -7.90 -3.43 -0.62
C PRO A 101 -7.57 -2.74 -1.96
N PRO A 102 -6.74 -3.37 -2.82
CA PRO A 102 -5.98 -4.60 -2.58
C PRO A 102 -4.70 -4.34 -1.79
N TYR A 103 -4.33 -5.27 -0.92
CA TYR A 103 -3.00 -5.31 -0.31
C TYR A 103 -2.09 -6.20 -1.14
N CYS A 104 -0.94 -5.66 -1.52
CA CYS A 104 0.10 -6.40 -2.22
C CYS A 104 1.35 -6.38 -1.34
N PRO A 105 1.82 -7.54 -0.86
CA PRO A 105 3.06 -7.64 -0.11
C PRO A 105 4.20 -7.01 -0.89
N HIS A 106 5.05 -6.25 -0.19
CA HIS A 106 6.23 -5.69 -0.79
C HIS A 106 7.36 -6.72 -0.79
N ASN A 107 7.79 -7.11 -1.99
CA ASN A 107 8.83 -8.10 -2.19
C ASN A 107 10.12 -7.46 -2.72
N TYR A 108 11.25 -7.74 -2.06
CA TYR A 108 12.57 -7.27 -2.46
C TYR A 108 13.64 -8.26 -1.99
N LEU A 109 14.78 -8.28 -2.65
CA LEU A 109 15.90 -9.13 -2.27
C LEU A 109 16.58 -8.61 -1.00
N ARG A 110 16.64 -9.45 0.02
CA ARG A 110 17.23 -9.14 1.33
C ARG A 110 18.73 -9.44 1.33
N ALA A 111 19.52 -8.53 1.89
CA ALA A 111 20.97 -8.65 1.91
C ALA A 111 21.48 -9.66 2.96
N ASP A 112 20.67 -9.98 3.96
CA ASP A 112 20.96 -10.93 5.05
C ASP A 112 20.57 -12.38 4.74
N VAL A 113 19.81 -12.62 3.64
CA VAL A 113 19.45 -13.95 3.19
C VAL A 113 20.42 -14.42 2.10
N PRO A 114 21.19 -15.49 2.31
CA PRO A 114 22.26 -15.91 1.39
C PRO A 114 21.79 -16.12 -0.06
N ALA A 115 20.66 -16.79 -0.27
CA ALA A 115 20.12 -17.05 -1.59
C ALA A 115 19.70 -15.75 -2.32
N GLU A 116 19.07 -14.82 -1.60
CA GLU A 116 18.63 -13.54 -2.15
C GLU A 116 19.83 -12.62 -2.43
N LYS A 117 20.83 -12.62 -1.54
CA LYS A 117 22.10 -11.90 -1.75
C LYS A 117 22.85 -12.42 -2.97
N ARG A 118 22.85 -13.74 -3.18
CA ARG A 118 23.42 -14.37 -4.37
C ARG A 118 22.69 -13.90 -5.63
N CYS A 119 21.35 -13.93 -5.61
CA CYS A 119 20.50 -13.46 -6.71
C CYS A 119 20.78 -11.99 -7.06
N ASP A 120 20.91 -11.13 -6.04
CA ASP A 120 21.22 -9.70 -6.20
C ASP A 120 22.60 -9.48 -6.84
N ARG A 121 23.62 -10.27 -6.42
CA ARG A 121 24.97 -10.24 -7.01
C ARG A 121 24.98 -10.66 -8.49
N ILE A 122 24.30 -11.74 -8.82
CA ILE A 122 24.16 -12.22 -10.22
C ILE A 122 23.47 -11.15 -11.07
N LEU A 123 22.43 -10.53 -10.55
CA LEU A 123 21.73 -9.44 -11.21
C LEU A 123 22.67 -8.28 -11.54
N ASP A 124 23.53 -7.86 -10.61
CA ASP A 124 24.51 -6.80 -10.84
C ASP A 124 25.51 -7.17 -11.94
N GLN A 125 25.96 -8.44 -11.99
CA GLN A 125 26.85 -8.95 -13.03
C GLN A 125 26.18 -8.94 -14.40
N VAL A 126 24.94 -9.42 -14.48
CA VAL A 126 24.16 -9.47 -15.72
C VAL A 126 23.86 -8.07 -16.26
N ILE A 127 23.47 -7.15 -15.38
CA ILE A 127 23.26 -5.73 -15.73
C ILE A 127 24.55 -5.13 -16.27
N GLY A 128 25.65 -5.22 -15.52
CA GLY A 128 26.92 -4.63 -15.95
C GLY A 128 27.46 -5.22 -17.25
N LYS A 129 27.23 -6.50 -17.54
CA LYS A 129 27.53 -7.12 -18.83
C LYS A 129 26.70 -6.50 -19.95
N ALA A 130 25.37 -6.44 -19.75
CA ALA A 130 24.46 -5.90 -20.76
C ALA A 130 24.73 -4.44 -21.09
N GLU A 131 25.02 -3.61 -20.10
CA GLU A 131 25.39 -2.19 -20.29
C GLU A 131 26.65 -2.03 -21.15
N ARG A 132 27.67 -2.86 -20.90
CA ARG A 132 28.91 -2.84 -21.71
C ARG A 132 28.69 -3.30 -23.16
N GLU A 133 27.85 -4.30 -23.36
CA GLU A 133 27.60 -4.89 -24.69
C GLU A 133 26.63 -4.05 -25.54
N THR A 134 25.68 -3.37 -24.92
CA THR A 134 24.58 -2.71 -25.64
C THR A 134 24.60 -1.19 -25.56
N GLY A 135 25.35 -0.62 -24.61
CA GLY A 135 25.32 0.82 -24.29
C GLY A 135 24.02 1.29 -23.62
N VAL A 136 23.08 0.40 -23.33
CA VAL A 136 21.82 0.72 -22.64
C VAL A 136 22.11 0.87 -21.16
N GLN A 137 21.68 1.96 -20.56
CA GLN A 137 21.74 2.13 -19.10
C GLN A 137 20.56 1.44 -18.42
N LEU A 138 20.85 0.62 -17.41
CA LEU A 138 19.88 -0.16 -16.67
C LEU A 138 19.89 0.25 -15.19
N ALA A 139 18.72 0.42 -14.59
CA ALA A 139 18.60 0.79 -13.19
C ALA A 139 17.90 -0.32 -12.40
N LYS A 140 18.57 -0.79 -11.35
CA LYS A 140 17.97 -1.67 -10.36
C LYS A 140 17.15 -0.85 -9.36
N LYS A 141 15.90 -1.21 -9.17
CA LYS A 141 14.99 -0.61 -8.17
C LYS A 141 14.68 -1.63 -7.09
N ARG A 142 14.91 -1.29 -5.83
CA ARG A 142 14.53 -2.13 -4.68
C ARG A 142 13.06 -1.99 -4.32
N PHE A 143 12.48 -0.86 -4.61
CA PHE A 143 11.09 -0.58 -4.35
C PHE A 143 10.34 -0.33 -5.65
N PHE A 144 9.28 -1.09 -5.89
CA PHE A 144 8.36 -0.91 -6.99
C PHE A 144 6.96 -0.65 -6.42
N PRO A 145 6.41 0.57 -6.56
CA PRO A 145 5.19 1.00 -5.84
C PRO A 145 3.90 0.53 -6.52
N TYR A 146 3.97 -0.50 -7.33
CA TYR A 146 2.83 -1.03 -8.07
C TYR A 146 2.68 -2.53 -7.81
N LEU A 147 1.48 -3.06 -8.09
CA LEU A 147 1.25 -4.50 -8.11
C LEU A 147 2.16 -5.15 -9.15
N ALA A 148 2.94 -6.13 -8.71
CA ALA A 148 3.77 -6.96 -9.56
C ALA A 148 3.34 -8.43 -9.41
N ASP A 149 3.54 -9.22 -10.46
CA ASP A 149 3.15 -10.64 -10.49
C ASP A 149 3.83 -11.45 -9.38
N GLY A 150 5.02 -11.03 -8.95
CA GLY A 150 5.77 -11.62 -7.86
C GLY A 150 5.36 -11.19 -6.45
N SER A 151 4.39 -10.28 -6.28
CA SER A 151 4.05 -9.70 -4.96
C SER A 151 3.64 -10.74 -3.92
N TYR A 152 3.01 -11.85 -4.32
CA TYR A 152 2.52 -12.88 -3.40
C TYR A 152 3.47 -14.08 -3.25
N LEU A 153 4.70 -14.00 -3.72
CA LEU A 153 5.69 -15.10 -3.63
C LEU A 153 6.57 -15.03 -2.38
N ALA A 154 6.66 -13.87 -1.73
CA ALA A 154 7.32 -13.70 -0.44
C ALA A 154 6.64 -12.60 0.38
N LEU A 155 6.82 -12.66 1.69
CA LEU A 155 6.35 -11.67 2.65
C LEU A 155 7.57 -11.15 3.44
N ASN A 156 7.96 -9.93 3.17
CA ASN A 156 9.12 -9.31 3.83
C ASN A 156 8.75 -8.55 5.12
N GLU A 157 7.46 -8.32 5.34
CA GLU A 157 6.94 -7.73 6.57
C GLU A 157 7.17 -8.66 7.76
N THR A 158 7.59 -8.08 8.88
CA THR A 158 7.70 -8.79 10.15
C THR A 158 6.32 -9.26 10.64
N THR A 159 6.31 -10.11 11.65
CA THR A 159 5.06 -10.55 12.28
C THR A 159 4.28 -9.38 12.88
N GLU A 160 4.98 -8.42 13.47
CA GLU A 160 4.42 -7.22 14.08
C GLU A 160 3.84 -6.28 13.02
N GLU A 161 4.54 -6.10 11.90
CA GLU A 161 4.05 -5.28 10.77
C GLU A 161 2.82 -5.91 10.12
N ALA A 162 2.82 -7.22 9.92
CA ALA A 162 1.67 -7.95 9.40
C ALA A 162 0.46 -7.87 10.37
N ALA A 163 0.68 -7.98 11.68
CA ALA A 163 -0.35 -7.80 12.68
C ALA A 163 -0.89 -6.36 12.71
N ALA A 164 -0.02 -5.36 12.58
CA ALA A 164 -0.42 -3.96 12.50
C ALA A 164 -1.24 -3.67 11.22
N LEU A 165 -0.86 -4.26 10.09
CA LEU A 165 -1.61 -4.18 8.84
C LEU A 165 -3.03 -4.74 9.04
N THR A 166 -3.14 -5.99 9.48
CA THR A 166 -4.44 -6.68 9.59
C THR A 166 -5.38 -6.03 10.60
N ALA A 167 -4.82 -5.53 11.72
CA ALA A 167 -5.59 -4.80 12.73
C ALA A 167 -6.12 -3.43 12.25
N ASN A 168 -5.48 -2.85 11.25
CA ASN A 168 -5.87 -1.57 10.66
C ASN A 168 -6.55 -1.71 9.29
N PHE A 169 -7.06 -2.90 8.98
CA PHE A 169 -7.70 -3.20 7.70
C PHE A 169 -9.18 -3.58 7.92
N PRO A 170 -10.13 -2.67 7.67
CA PRO A 170 -11.55 -2.95 7.86
C PRO A 170 -12.01 -4.17 7.04
N GLY A 171 -12.61 -5.14 7.69
CA GLY A 171 -13.12 -6.35 7.04
C GLY A 171 -12.06 -7.40 6.68
N TRP A 172 -10.82 -7.29 7.18
CA TRP A 172 -9.80 -8.31 6.96
C TRP A 172 -10.26 -9.71 7.39
N GLY A 173 -10.04 -10.70 6.52
CA GLY A 173 -10.47 -12.07 6.74
C GLY A 173 -11.97 -12.33 6.50
N LYS A 174 -12.77 -11.29 6.24
CA LYS A 174 -14.21 -11.40 5.98
C LYS A 174 -14.60 -10.98 4.56
N THR A 175 -14.21 -9.79 4.14
CA THR A 175 -14.45 -9.27 2.78
C THR A 175 -13.24 -9.38 1.89
N TYR A 176 -12.08 -9.29 2.48
CA TYR A 176 -10.78 -9.34 1.83
C TYR A 176 -9.75 -9.93 2.78
N GLY A 177 -8.77 -10.62 2.21
CA GLY A 177 -7.61 -11.13 2.95
C GLY A 177 -6.68 -11.85 2.00
N VAL A 178 -5.41 -11.93 2.38
CA VAL A 178 -4.40 -12.75 1.69
C VAL A 178 -3.81 -13.76 2.67
N PRO A 179 -3.39 -14.92 2.21
CA PRO A 179 -2.88 -15.99 3.06
C PRO A 179 -1.44 -15.71 3.51
N LEU A 180 -1.26 -14.73 4.40
CA LEU A 180 0.06 -14.22 4.83
C LEU A 180 1.02 -15.32 5.29
N ASP A 181 0.53 -16.32 6.03
CA ASP A 181 1.37 -17.42 6.53
C ASP A 181 1.85 -18.35 5.40
N GLN A 182 1.02 -18.57 4.38
CA GLN A 182 1.40 -19.37 3.21
C GLN A 182 2.44 -18.60 2.39
N ILE A 183 2.24 -17.30 2.16
CA ILE A 183 3.18 -16.43 1.44
C ILE A 183 4.52 -16.39 2.18
N ARG A 184 4.51 -16.25 3.52
CA ARG A 184 5.74 -16.29 4.33
C ARG A 184 6.47 -17.61 4.24
N ARG A 185 5.76 -18.74 4.18
CA ARG A 185 6.38 -20.08 4.03
C ARG A 185 6.88 -20.34 2.63
N LEU A 186 6.26 -19.73 1.61
CA LEU A 186 6.68 -19.86 0.22
C LEU A 186 8.07 -19.25 0.00
N ALA A 187 8.27 -18.03 0.45
CA ALA A 187 9.54 -17.29 0.51
C ALA A 187 10.41 -17.42 -0.76
N VAL A 188 9.81 -17.28 -1.92
CA VAL A 188 10.51 -17.36 -3.22
C VAL A 188 11.07 -15.99 -3.56
N PRO A 189 12.39 -15.84 -3.79
CA PRO A 189 12.98 -14.62 -4.29
C PRO A 189 12.41 -14.24 -5.66
N VAL A 190 12.11 -12.95 -5.85
CA VAL A 190 11.51 -12.45 -7.08
C VAL A 190 12.31 -11.31 -7.66
N LEU A 191 12.47 -11.35 -8.97
CA LEU A 191 12.99 -10.25 -9.79
C LEU A 191 12.01 -9.97 -10.91
N ASP A 192 11.57 -8.72 -10.99
CA ASP A 192 10.78 -8.24 -12.11
C ASP A 192 11.69 -7.64 -13.18
N MET A 193 11.72 -8.27 -14.34
CA MET A 193 12.43 -7.79 -15.53
C MET A 193 11.39 -7.52 -16.62
N GLY A 194 10.95 -6.26 -16.71
CA GLY A 194 9.84 -5.86 -17.57
C GLY A 194 10.25 -5.09 -18.81
N VAL A 195 9.34 -5.02 -19.75
CA VAL A 195 9.45 -4.22 -20.97
C VAL A 195 9.55 -2.73 -20.64
N TYR A 196 10.27 -1.97 -21.45
CA TYR A 196 10.29 -0.53 -21.35
C TYR A 196 9.36 0.12 -22.36
N GLY A 197 8.52 1.02 -21.88
CA GLY A 197 7.52 1.68 -22.69
C GLY A 197 6.98 2.95 -22.09
N LYS A 198 5.91 3.45 -22.67
CA LYS A 198 5.21 4.64 -22.17
C LYS A 198 3.70 4.39 -22.15
N ARG A 199 3.02 5.03 -21.19
CA ARG A 199 1.56 5.04 -21.04
C ARG A 199 0.96 3.63 -20.90
N ALA A 200 1.62 2.77 -20.09
CA ALA A 200 1.09 1.45 -19.73
C ALA A 200 -0.38 1.53 -19.29
N HIS A 201 -1.16 0.52 -19.65
CA HIS A 201 -2.59 0.40 -19.34
C HIS A 201 -3.48 1.50 -19.92
N THR A 202 -3.05 2.17 -20.99
CA THR A 202 -3.89 3.12 -21.74
C THR A 202 -3.94 2.75 -23.22
N TRP A 203 -4.92 3.29 -23.95
CA TRP A 203 -5.04 3.08 -25.42
C TRP A 203 -3.82 3.63 -26.20
N MET A 204 -2.97 4.46 -25.59
CA MET A 204 -1.72 4.97 -26.17
C MET A 204 -0.49 4.19 -25.72
N GLU A 205 -0.65 3.02 -25.14
CA GLU A 205 0.47 2.19 -24.71
C GLU A 205 1.40 1.84 -25.86
N ARG A 206 2.69 1.98 -25.61
CA ARG A 206 3.73 1.67 -26.58
C ARG A 206 4.99 1.15 -25.91
N VAL A 207 5.64 0.21 -26.57
CA VAL A 207 6.85 -0.46 -26.14
C VAL A 207 8.05 0.02 -26.95
N TYR A 208 9.17 0.22 -26.30
CA TYR A 208 10.45 0.49 -26.95
C TYR A 208 11.06 -0.83 -27.43
N LYS A 209 10.89 -1.13 -28.71
CA LYS A 209 11.25 -2.40 -29.32
C LYS A 209 12.71 -2.81 -29.16
N PRO A 210 13.74 -1.92 -29.36
CA PRO A 210 15.13 -2.32 -29.26
C PRO A 210 15.49 -2.92 -27.89
N TYR A 211 14.98 -2.34 -26.81
CA TYR A 211 15.18 -2.90 -25.47
C TYR A 211 14.31 -4.15 -25.26
N SER A 212 13.02 -4.03 -25.48
CA SER A 212 12.04 -5.07 -25.08
C SER A 212 12.18 -6.39 -25.84
N PHE A 213 12.65 -6.34 -27.11
CA PHE A 213 12.85 -7.53 -27.95
C PHE A 213 14.33 -7.87 -28.21
N GLY A 214 15.24 -6.96 -27.89
CA GLY A 214 16.68 -7.19 -28.06
C GLY A 214 17.41 -7.44 -26.74
N VAL A 215 17.41 -6.46 -25.86
CA VAL A 215 18.18 -6.51 -24.61
C VAL A 215 17.51 -7.36 -23.53
N LEU A 216 16.22 -7.15 -23.28
CA LEU A 216 15.49 -7.84 -22.20
C LEU A 216 15.51 -9.37 -22.29
N PRO A 217 15.27 -10.01 -23.44
CA PRO A 217 15.33 -11.47 -23.53
C PRO A 217 16.72 -12.04 -23.21
N THR A 218 17.77 -11.31 -23.58
CA THR A 218 19.16 -11.68 -23.26
C THR A 218 19.45 -11.52 -21.77
N LEU A 219 18.94 -10.48 -21.13
CA LEU A 219 19.06 -10.29 -19.67
C LEU A 219 18.41 -11.46 -18.92
N ILE A 220 17.16 -11.80 -19.27
CA ILE A 220 16.42 -12.91 -18.65
C ILE A 220 17.18 -14.23 -18.83
N ARG A 221 17.62 -14.52 -20.05
CA ARG A 221 18.37 -15.75 -20.33
C ARG A 221 19.66 -15.80 -19.52
N ASN A 222 20.49 -14.76 -19.55
CA ASN A 222 21.77 -14.73 -18.83
C ASN A 222 21.55 -14.86 -17.31
N MET A 223 20.50 -14.24 -16.76
CA MET A 223 20.16 -14.37 -15.36
C MET A 223 19.78 -15.82 -15.01
N THR A 224 18.94 -16.45 -15.83
CA THR A 224 18.51 -17.84 -15.64
C THR A 224 19.69 -18.80 -15.71
N GLU A 225 20.54 -18.69 -16.74
CA GLU A 225 21.74 -19.51 -16.92
C GLU A 225 22.67 -19.41 -15.70
N GLN A 226 23.00 -18.21 -15.23
CA GLN A 226 23.87 -18.03 -14.06
C GLN A 226 23.23 -18.50 -12.76
N LEU A 227 21.92 -18.41 -12.59
CA LEU A 227 21.26 -18.97 -11.40
C LEU A 227 21.29 -20.51 -11.39
N LEU A 228 21.21 -21.16 -12.56
CA LEU A 228 21.24 -22.61 -12.70
C LEU A 228 22.67 -23.17 -12.58
N ASP A 229 23.67 -22.51 -13.18
CA ASP A 229 25.05 -23.00 -13.19
C ASP A 229 25.68 -23.01 -11.79
N ASP A 230 25.34 -22.07 -10.92
CA ASP A 230 25.82 -22.00 -9.54
C ASP A 230 25.08 -22.96 -8.58
N SER A 231 24.12 -23.73 -9.03
CA SER A 231 23.38 -24.70 -8.18
C SER A 231 24.11 -26.04 -8.00
N GLN A 232 25.32 -26.19 -8.58
CA GLN A 232 26.24 -27.29 -8.36
C GLN A 232 27.38 -26.86 -7.41
#